data_8f89b680c10bcccda5547885f2f3e005
#
_entry.id   8f89b680c10bcccda5547885f2f3e005
#
_cell.length_a   1.000
_cell.length_b   1.000
_cell.length_c   1.000
_cell.angle_alpha   90.00
_cell.angle_beta   90.00
_cell.angle_gamma   90.00
#
_symmetry.space_group_name_H-M   'P 1'
#
loop_
_entity.id
_entity.type
_entity.pdbx_description
1 polymer ?
#
loop_
_entity_poly.entity_id
_entity_poly.type
_entity_poly.pdbx_seq_one_letter_code
_entity_poly.pdbx_strand_id
1 'polypeptide(L)'
;ILEKLPEQLPLIKPDIVILDFGTNDILYENRIEPTLSKEVEKAITWWKSMVPEVLIVLTSTQDLYYKKHPITAGVLFRDLMDSLARKNDCLFWNWYDLSGGLSTIRTWATLGYAKTDHIHLTKIGYQVKGGLLYTSFINTLKRLNSEPNIEALQIHVKEYKEITTESISPKPTPTKSSSFYVVKSGDTLSAIASKYHTTVAAIKRANGLTSDTIRIGQRIKIP
;
A
#
# COMPACT_ATOMS: atom_id res chain seq x y z
N ILE A 1 16.65 13.80 -13.49
CA ILE A 1 17.19 13.47 -12.13
C ILE A 1 18.57 12.85 -12.26
N LEU A 2 18.78 11.87 -13.14
CA LEU A 2 20.08 11.17 -13.30
C LEU A 2 21.22 12.08 -13.82
N GLU A 3 20.93 13.17 -14.50
CA GLU A 3 21.95 14.08 -15.05
C GLU A 3 22.74 14.86 -13.98
N LYS A 4 22.10 15.17 -12.85
CA LYS A 4 22.72 15.91 -11.71
C LYS A 4 23.22 15.02 -10.57
N LEU A 5 22.80 13.77 -10.55
CA LEU A 5 23.20 12.82 -9.51
C LEU A 5 24.72 12.59 -9.45
N PRO A 6 25.46 12.47 -10.58
CA PRO A 6 26.90 12.28 -10.54
C PRO A 6 27.66 13.40 -9.80
N GLU A 7 27.16 14.63 -9.88
CA GLU A 7 27.75 15.78 -9.19
C GLU A 7 27.50 15.76 -7.67
N GLN A 8 26.41 15.16 -7.26
CA GLN A 8 25.98 15.12 -5.86
C GLN A 8 26.48 13.89 -5.10
N LEU A 9 26.72 12.77 -5.79
CA LEU A 9 27.13 11.51 -5.18
C LEU A 9 28.38 11.58 -4.31
N PRO A 10 29.46 12.31 -4.69
CA PRO A 10 30.63 12.47 -3.85
C PRO A 10 30.33 13.12 -2.49
N LEU A 11 29.25 13.92 -2.41
CA LEU A 11 28.81 14.61 -1.21
C LEU A 11 27.90 13.74 -0.35
N ILE A 12 27.04 12.91 -0.99
CA ILE A 12 26.01 12.11 -0.32
C ILE A 12 26.57 10.76 0.15
N LYS A 13 27.39 10.08 -0.69
CA LYS A 13 27.96 8.75 -0.45
C LYS A 13 26.96 7.79 0.21
N PRO A 14 25.88 7.41 -0.46
CA PRO A 14 24.82 6.62 0.15
C PRO A 14 25.32 5.19 0.41
N ASP A 15 25.05 4.64 1.60
CA ASP A 15 25.24 3.22 1.90
C ASP A 15 24.13 2.38 1.30
N ILE A 16 22.92 2.97 1.17
CA ILE A 16 21.72 2.30 0.68
C ILE A 16 21.00 3.19 -0.33
N VAL A 17 20.60 2.59 -1.44
CA VAL A 17 19.73 3.21 -2.45
C VAL A 17 18.45 2.40 -2.60
N ILE A 18 17.31 3.06 -2.46
CA ILE A 18 16.00 2.46 -2.66
C ILE A 18 15.45 2.91 -4.00
N LEU A 19 15.23 1.98 -4.92
CA LEU A 19 14.61 2.21 -6.21
C LEU A 19 13.12 1.92 -6.11
N ASP A 20 12.33 2.95 -5.82
CA ASP A 20 10.87 2.88 -5.62
C ASP A 20 10.16 3.56 -6.81
N PHE A 21 9.76 2.77 -7.79
CA PHE A 21 9.10 3.20 -9.02
C PHE A 21 8.06 2.16 -9.48
N GLY A 22 7.55 2.25 -10.70
CA GLY A 22 6.66 1.25 -11.30
C GLY A 22 5.22 1.72 -11.47
N THR A 23 4.73 2.66 -10.67
CA THR A 23 3.34 3.14 -10.77
C THR A 23 3.00 3.64 -12.17
N ASN A 24 3.81 4.53 -12.73
CA ASN A 24 3.57 5.09 -14.05
C ASN A 24 3.88 4.11 -15.19
N ASP A 25 4.79 3.16 -14.93
CA ASP A 25 5.24 2.18 -15.92
C ASP A 25 4.18 1.16 -16.29
N ILE A 26 3.24 0.88 -15.36
CA ILE A 26 2.18 -0.12 -15.56
C ILE A 26 0.77 0.47 -15.60
N LEU A 27 0.59 1.74 -15.21
CA LEU A 27 -0.72 2.33 -14.95
C LEU A 27 -1.60 2.40 -16.20
N TYR A 28 -1.06 2.90 -17.31
CA TYR A 28 -1.87 3.30 -18.46
C TYR A 28 -2.23 2.14 -19.37
N GLU A 29 -1.31 1.20 -19.56
CA GLU A 29 -1.47 0.10 -20.52
C GLU A 29 -1.72 -1.25 -19.82
N ASN A 30 -1.66 -1.28 -18.49
CA ASN A 30 -1.82 -2.50 -17.70
C ASN A 30 -0.91 -3.64 -18.18
N ARG A 31 0.33 -3.31 -18.52
CA ARG A 31 1.36 -4.24 -18.99
C ARG A 31 2.75 -3.79 -18.55
N ILE A 32 3.71 -4.68 -18.65
CA ILE A 32 5.14 -4.36 -18.48
C ILE A 32 5.72 -3.98 -19.84
N GLU A 33 6.35 -2.82 -19.91
CA GLU A 33 7.11 -2.43 -21.10
C GLU A 33 8.30 -3.39 -21.33
N PRO A 34 8.52 -3.88 -22.56
CA PRO A 34 9.58 -4.85 -22.85
C PRO A 34 10.99 -4.38 -22.51
N THR A 35 11.21 -3.07 -22.49
CA THR A 35 12.51 -2.46 -22.19
C THR A 35 12.76 -2.26 -20.71
N LEU A 36 11.73 -2.35 -19.87
CA LEU A 36 11.81 -1.99 -18.44
C LEU A 36 12.90 -2.79 -17.70
N SER A 37 13.00 -4.09 -17.94
CA SER A 37 14.05 -4.91 -17.30
C SER A 37 15.45 -4.41 -17.60
N LYS A 38 15.71 -4.04 -18.87
CA LYS A 38 17.02 -3.52 -19.29
C LYS A 38 17.30 -2.15 -18.66
N GLU A 39 16.30 -1.30 -18.56
CA GLU A 39 16.47 0.03 -17.94
C GLU A 39 16.73 -0.07 -16.43
N VAL A 40 16.09 -1.00 -15.75
CA VAL A 40 16.35 -1.29 -14.33
C VAL A 40 17.78 -1.85 -14.15
N GLU A 41 18.20 -2.80 -14.99
CA GLU A 41 19.55 -3.34 -14.93
C GLU A 41 20.62 -2.28 -15.22
N LYS A 42 20.39 -1.37 -16.17
CA LYS A 42 21.26 -0.22 -16.40
C LYS A 42 21.35 0.68 -15.16
N ALA A 43 20.25 0.96 -14.51
CA ALA A 43 20.24 1.76 -13.28
C ALA A 43 21.03 1.07 -12.16
N ILE A 44 20.85 -0.23 -11.95
CA ILE A 44 21.61 -1.01 -10.97
C ILE A 44 23.10 -0.98 -11.28
N THR A 45 23.47 -1.26 -12.53
CA THR A 45 24.87 -1.25 -12.99
C THR A 45 25.51 0.12 -12.79
N TRP A 46 24.78 1.18 -13.14
CA TRP A 46 25.24 2.55 -12.94
C TRP A 46 25.50 2.86 -11.46
N TRP A 47 24.57 2.53 -10.56
CA TRP A 47 24.74 2.74 -9.12
C TRP A 47 25.96 1.99 -8.57
N LYS A 48 26.13 0.71 -8.92
CA LYS A 48 27.28 -0.10 -8.50
C LYS A 48 28.59 0.42 -9.06
N SER A 49 28.58 1.02 -10.25
CA SER A 49 29.80 1.64 -10.81
C SER A 49 30.20 2.93 -10.12
N MET A 50 29.21 3.70 -9.65
CA MET A 50 29.46 4.99 -8.98
C MET A 50 29.75 4.83 -7.48
N VAL A 51 29.14 3.84 -6.82
CA VAL A 51 29.30 3.53 -5.40
C VAL A 51 29.38 2.00 -5.26
N PRO A 52 30.59 1.40 -5.35
CA PRO A 52 30.76 -0.06 -5.43
C PRO A 52 30.13 -0.84 -4.28
N GLU A 53 30.15 -0.32 -3.05
CA GLU A 53 29.63 -0.98 -1.85
C GLU A 53 28.15 -0.65 -1.57
N VAL A 54 27.47 0.05 -2.47
CA VAL A 54 26.08 0.46 -2.25
C VAL A 54 25.14 -0.75 -2.18
N LEU A 55 24.33 -0.81 -1.14
CA LEU A 55 23.22 -1.74 -1.06
C LEU A 55 22.02 -1.20 -1.85
N ILE A 56 21.56 -1.94 -2.84
CA ILE A 56 20.42 -1.55 -3.65
C ILE A 56 19.18 -2.34 -3.21
N VAL A 57 18.08 -1.63 -2.95
CA VAL A 57 16.78 -2.21 -2.65
C VAL A 57 15.82 -1.88 -3.80
N LEU A 58 15.34 -2.90 -4.49
CA LEU A 58 14.24 -2.76 -5.43
C LEU A 58 12.91 -2.89 -4.69
N THR A 59 11.90 -2.15 -5.10
CA THR A 59 10.56 -2.28 -4.51
C THR A 59 9.53 -2.64 -5.57
N SER A 60 8.44 -3.29 -5.17
CA SER A 60 7.24 -3.35 -6.00
C SER A 60 6.36 -2.11 -5.76
N THR A 61 5.46 -1.78 -6.70
CA THR A 61 4.44 -0.77 -6.49
C THR A 61 3.30 -1.31 -5.61
N GLN A 62 2.41 -0.45 -5.11
CA GLN A 62 1.15 -0.88 -4.51
C GLN A 62 0.17 -1.37 -5.57
N ASP A 63 -0.94 -1.97 -5.13
CA ASP A 63 -2.10 -2.18 -5.98
C ASP A 63 -2.61 -0.86 -6.56
N LEU A 64 -3.06 -0.88 -7.80
CA LEU A 64 -3.50 0.30 -8.53
C LEU A 64 -4.85 0.06 -9.21
N TYR A 65 -5.62 1.13 -9.32
CA TYR A 65 -6.89 1.13 -10.03
C TYR A 65 -6.93 2.33 -11.00
N TYR A 66 -7.18 2.09 -12.28
CA TYR A 66 -7.22 3.14 -13.27
C TYR A 66 -8.49 3.04 -14.12
N LYS A 67 -9.20 4.17 -14.29
CA LYS A 67 -10.47 4.22 -15.04
C LYS A 67 -11.46 3.12 -14.63
N LYS A 68 -11.59 2.87 -13.32
CA LYS A 68 -12.47 1.86 -12.71
C LYS A 68 -12.07 0.40 -12.97
N HIS A 69 -10.86 0.15 -13.46
CA HIS A 69 -10.33 -1.20 -13.67
C HIS A 69 -9.10 -1.45 -12.79
N PRO A 70 -8.96 -2.66 -12.22
CA PRO A 70 -7.75 -3.04 -11.50
C PRO A 70 -6.57 -3.17 -12.46
N ILE A 71 -5.40 -2.76 -12.04
CA ILE A 71 -4.15 -2.92 -12.79
C ILE A 71 -3.50 -4.24 -12.41
N THR A 72 -3.75 -5.27 -13.21
CA THR A 72 -3.24 -6.61 -12.97
C THR A 72 -1.75 -6.76 -13.24
N ALA A 73 -1.16 -5.86 -14.04
CA ALA A 73 0.28 -5.80 -14.28
C ALA A 73 1.12 -5.58 -13.01
N GLY A 74 0.50 -5.15 -11.90
CA GLY A 74 1.18 -5.04 -10.60
C GLY A 74 1.81 -6.34 -10.11
N VAL A 75 1.16 -7.48 -10.34
CA VAL A 75 1.70 -8.81 -10.04
C VAL A 75 2.94 -9.10 -10.89
N LEU A 76 2.86 -8.84 -12.20
CA LEU A 76 3.98 -9.06 -13.14
C LEU A 76 5.16 -8.13 -12.80
N PHE A 77 4.88 -6.89 -12.43
CA PHE A 77 5.90 -5.93 -12.00
C PHE A 77 6.62 -6.40 -10.73
N ARG A 78 5.85 -6.86 -9.73
CA ARG A 78 6.41 -7.46 -8.50
C ARG A 78 7.36 -8.61 -8.82
N ASP A 79 6.93 -9.55 -9.66
CA ASP A 79 7.70 -10.74 -10.02
C ASP A 79 8.95 -10.37 -10.82
N LEU A 80 8.85 -9.37 -11.71
CA LEU A 80 9.99 -8.83 -12.44
C LEU A 80 11.02 -8.21 -11.49
N MET A 81 10.60 -7.38 -10.53
CA MET A 81 11.51 -6.74 -9.57
C MET A 81 12.18 -7.77 -8.65
N ASP A 82 11.47 -8.80 -8.18
CA ASP A 82 12.08 -9.90 -7.40
C ASP A 82 13.12 -10.65 -8.23
N SER A 83 12.81 -10.99 -9.48
CA SER A 83 13.74 -11.65 -10.39
C SER A 83 15.00 -10.83 -10.65
N LEU A 84 14.84 -9.53 -10.91
CA LEU A 84 15.97 -8.61 -11.15
C LEU A 84 16.81 -8.42 -9.89
N ALA A 85 16.20 -8.33 -8.73
CA ALA A 85 16.91 -8.23 -7.47
C ALA A 85 17.81 -9.46 -7.24
N ARG A 86 17.26 -10.66 -7.39
CA ARG A 86 18.03 -11.93 -7.27
C ARG A 86 19.17 -12.01 -8.27
N LYS A 87 18.89 -11.67 -9.54
CA LYS A 87 19.89 -11.71 -10.63
C LYS A 87 21.07 -10.77 -10.40
N ASN A 88 20.79 -9.61 -9.81
CA ASN A 88 21.76 -8.53 -9.68
C ASN A 88 22.30 -8.33 -8.25
N ASP A 89 22.09 -9.30 -7.36
CA ASP A 89 22.53 -9.22 -5.95
C ASP A 89 22.07 -7.92 -5.29
N CYS A 90 20.75 -7.68 -5.36
CA CYS A 90 20.05 -6.59 -4.72
C CYS A 90 19.03 -7.13 -3.72
N LEU A 91 18.60 -6.31 -2.79
CA LEU A 91 17.46 -6.64 -1.94
C LEU A 91 16.15 -6.34 -2.67
N PHE A 92 15.09 -7.09 -2.32
CA PHE A 92 13.74 -6.85 -2.79
C PHE A 92 12.80 -6.61 -1.63
N TRP A 93 12.04 -5.50 -1.70
CA TRP A 93 10.96 -5.23 -0.75
C TRP A 93 9.60 -5.32 -1.44
N ASN A 94 8.86 -6.35 -1.11
CA ASN A 94 7.58 -6.68 -1.74
C ASN A 94 6.44 -5.84 -1.13
N TRP A 95 6.37 -4.57 -1.55
CA TRP A 95 5.30 -3.68 -1.13
C TRP A 95 3.92 -4.10 -1.64
N TYR A 96 3.83 -4.69 -2.83
CA TYR A 96 2.57 -5.14 -3.42
C TYR A 96 1.80 -6.08 -2.49
N ASP A 97 2.45 -7.16 -2.05
CA ASP A 97 1.80 -8.15 -1.18
C ASP A 97 1.63 -7.63 0.25
N LEU A 98 2.59 -6.86 0.78
CA LEU A 98 2.49 -6.25 2.10
C LEU A 98 1.33 -5.26 2.20
N SER A 99 1.00 -4.54 1.13
CA SER A 99 -0.17 -3.65 1.09
C SER A 99 -1.49 -4.39 0.89
N GLY A 100 -1.44 -5.72 0.67
CA GLY A 100 -2.59 -6.61 0.53
C GLY A 100 -2.88 -7.11 -0.88
N GLY A 101 -2.08 -6.73 -1.89
CA GLY A 101 -2.20 -7.21 -3.27
C GLY A 101 -3.41 -6.67 -4.01
N LEU A 102 -3.86 -7.42 -5.01
CA LEU A 102 -4.90 -7.00 -5.96
C LEU A 102 -6.20 -6.57 -5.28
N SER A 103 -6.75 -5.44 -5.71
CA SER A 103 -8.02 -4.83 -5.26
C SER A 103 -8.00 -4.19 -3.86
N THR A 104 -6.87 -4.13 -3.19
CA THR A 104 -6.77 -3.55 -1.83
C THR A 104 -6.68 -2.04 -1.80
N ILE A 105 -6.21 -1.37 -2.86
CA ILE A 105 -6.12 0.10 -2.90
C ILE A 105 -7.47 0.79 -2.66
N ARG A 106 -8.58 0.16 -3.03
CA ARG A 106 -9.92 0.67 -2.76
C ARG A 106 -10.24 0.65 -1.27
N THR A 107 -9.84 -0.41 -0.57
CA THR A 107 -9.95 -0.49 0.89
C THR A 107 -9.07 0.57 1.55
N TRP A 108 -7.85 0.75 1.05
CA TRP A 108 -6.95 1.81 1.52
C TRP A 108 -7.55 3.20 1.33
N ALA A 109 -8.22 3.44 0.20
CA ALA A 109 -8.92 4.71 -0.05
C ALA A 109 -10.09 4.92 0.93
N THR A 110 -10.88 3.87 1.20
CA THR A 110 -11.98 3.93 2.18
C THR A 110 -11.49 4.20 3.60
N LEU A 111 -10.30 3.69 3.95
CA LEU A 111 -9.66 3.88 5.25
C LEU A 111 -8.88 5.20 5.34
N GLY A 112 -8.77 5.97 4.25
CA GLY A 112 -8.05 7.25 4.21
C GLY A 112 -6.54 7.10 4.01
N TYR A 113 -6.02 5.91 3.71
CA TYR A 113 -4.60 5.66 3.41
C TYR A 113 -4.25 5.89 1.94
N ALA A 114 -5.20 5.77 1.03
CA ALA A 114 -5.04 6.14 -0.37
C ALA A 114 -6.00 7.25 -0.76
N LYS A 115 -5.68 7.97 -1.83
CA LYS A 115 -6.56 8.98 -2.42
C LYS A 115 -7.72 8.31 -3.17
N THR A 116 -8.76 9.06 -3.43
CA THR A 116 -9.94 8.61 -4.19
C THR A 116 -9.65 8.29 -5.65
N ASP A 117 -8.48 8.66 -6.16
CA ASP A 117 -8.00 8.26 -7.48
C ASP A 117 -7.55 6.80 -7.55
N HIS A 118 -7.40 6.12 -6.39
CA HIS A 118 -6.95 4.74 -6.26
C HIS A 118 -5.56 4.46 -6.87
N ILE A 119 -4.72 5.50 -6.92
CA ILE A 119 -3.36 5.45 -7.44
C ILE A 119 -2.38 5.93 -6.37
N HIS A 120 -2.64 7.12 -5.83
CA HIS A 120 -1.74 7.77 -4.90
C HIS A 120 -2.11 7.47 -3.44
N LEU A 121 -1.10 7.29 -2.61
CA LEU A 121 -1.29 7.24 -1.17
C LEU A 121 -1.55 8.66 -0.62
N THR A 122 -2.22 8.73 0.53
CA THR A 122 -2.28 9.94 1.33
C THR A 122 -0.99 10.10 2.15
N LYS A 123 -0.82 11.23 2.83
CA LYS A 123 0.30 11.42 3.77
C LYS A 123 0.38 10.26 4.78
N ILE A 124 -0.75 9.87 5.35
CA ILE A 124 -0.82 8.75 6.31
C ILE A 124 -0.46 7.43 5.64
N GLY A 125 -0.94 7.19 4.41
CA GLY A 125 -0.59 6.00 3.65
C GLY A 125 0.92 5.89 3.37
N TYR A 126 1.58 7.00 3.03
CA TYR A 126 3.03 7.03 2.87
C TYR A 126 3.77 6.82 4.19
N GLN A 127 3.24 7.30 5.31
CA GLN A 127 3.80 7.03 6.65
C GLN A 127 3.72 5.54 6.99
N VAL A 128 2.59 4.89 6.69
CA VAL A 128 2.45 3.43 6.86
C VAL A 128 3.45 2.68 5.97
N LYS A 129 3.53 3.05 4.67
CA LYS A 129 4.50 2.45 3.73
C LYS A 129 5.93 2.57 4.26
N GLY A 130 6.34 3.78 4.65
CA GLY A 130 7.68 4.04 5.19
C GLY A 130 7.97 3.24 6.47
N GLY A 131 6.97 3.12 7.37
CA GLY A 131 7.09 2.35 8.60
C GLY A 131 7.29 0.87 8.40
N LEU A 132 6.56 0.31 7.50
CA LEU A 132 6.70 -1.10 7.15
C LEU A 132 8.04 -1.38 6.48
N LEU A 133 8.51 -0.49 5.60
CA LEU A 133 9.84 -0.60 5.00
C LEU A 133 10.94 -0.55 6.08
N TYR A 134 10.87 0.44 6.97
CA TYR A 134 11.81 0.57 8.08
C TYR A 134 11.82 -0.68 8.98
N THR A 135 10.64 -1.17 9.37
CA THR A 135 10.52 -2.36 10.22
C THR A 135 11.10 -3.60 9.52
N SER A 136 10.84 -3.75 8.22
CA SER A 136 11.39 -4.84 7.41
C SER A 136 12.92 -4.79 7.37
N PHE A 137 13.47 -3.59 7.19
CA PHE A 137 14.91 -3.36 7.16
C PHE A 137 15.57 -3.70 8.50
N ILE A 138 15.06 -3.17 9.61
CA ILE A 138 15.58 -3.46 10.96
C ILE A 138 15.49 -4.94 11.29
N ASN A 139 14.40 -5.61 10.93
CA ASN A 139 14.26 -7.05 11.15
C ASN A 139 15.26 -7.85 10.33
N THR A 140 15.58 -7.42 9.11
CA THR A 140 16.61 -8.05 8.28
C THR A 140 18.00 -7.90 8.90
N LEU A 141 18.36 -6.69 9.35
CA LEU A 141 19.63 -6.45 10.04
C LEU A 141 19.78 -7.30 11.32
N LYS A 142 18.70 -7.41 12.12
CA LYS A 142 18.70 -8.26 13.32
C LYS A 142 18.94 -9.73 12.99
N ARG A 143 18.34 -10.23 11.90
CA ARG A 143 18.54 -11.63 11.45
C ARG A 143 19.95 -11.90 10.98
N LEU A 144 20.61 -10.90 10.40
CA LEU A 144 21.99 -11.01 9.94
C LEU A 144 23.01 -10.85 11.09
N ASN A 145 22.56 -10.74 12.34
CA ASN A 145 23.40 -10.43 13.51
C ASN A 145 24.27 -9.18 13.32
N SER A 146 23.90 -8.31 12.38
CA SER A 146 24.51 -7.00 12.25
C SER A 146 23.94 -6.11 13.35
N GLU A 147 24.75 -5.72 14.32
CA GLU A 147 24.33 -4.70 15.29
C GLU A 147 24.30 -3.35 14.54
N PRO A 148 23.14 -2.80 14.17
CA PRO A 148 23.10 -1.47 13.62
C PRO A 148 23.61 -0.50 14.71
N ASN A 149 24.28 0.56 14.32
CA ASN A 149 24.56 1.66 15.23
C ASN A 149 23.21 2.30 15.64
N ILE A 150 22.67 1.79 16.73
CA ILE A 150 21.29 2.03 17.19
C ILE A 150 21.09 3.49 17.63
N GLU A 151 22.16 4.23 18.00
CA GLU A 151 22.02 5.60 18.47
C GLU A 151 21.53 6.57 17.37
N ALA A 152 22.07 6.47 16.16
CA ALA A 152 21.61 7.28 15.03
C ALA A 152 20.19 6.87 14.55
N LEU A 153 19.83 5.59 14.73
CA LEU A 153 18.51 5.07 14.37
C LEU A 153 17.45 5.33 15.44
N GLN A 154 17.82 5.45 16.70
CA GLN A 154 16.88 5.70 17.81
C GLN A 154 16.18 7.06 17.70
N ILE A 155 16.84 8.08 17.18
CA ILE A 155 16.24 9.40 16.96
C ILE A 155 15.09 9.29 15.96
N HIS A 156 15.34 8.63 14.84
CA HIS A 156 14.30 8.39 13.81
C HIS A 156 13.21 7.43 14.26
N VAL A 157 13.54 6.41 15.07
CA VAL A 157 12.56 5.46 15.63
C VAL A 157 11.64 6.14 16.64
N LYS A 158 12.15 7.06 17.44
CA LYS A 158 11.36 7.77 18.44
C LYS A 158 10.33 8.69 17.78
N GLU A 159 10.80 9.46 16.81
CA GLU A 159 9.95 10.32 15.97
C GLU A 159 8.93 9.49 15.16
N TYR A 160 9.32 8.33 14.68
CA TYR A 160 8.49 7.40 13.94
C TYR A 160 7.45 6.67 14.81
N LYS A 161 7.80 6.27 16.06
CA LYS A 161 6.84 5.69 17.02
C LYS A 161 5.78 6.69 17.44
N GLU A 162 6.14 7.96 17.62
CA GLU A 162 5.16 9.01 17.89
C GLU A 162 4.21 9.23 16.71
N ILE A 163 4.72 9.21 15.48
CA ILE A 163 3.88 9.34 14.28
C ILE A 163 3.00 8.09 14.08
N THR A 164 3.51 6.88 14.32
CA THR A 164 2.73 5.65 14.11
C THR A 164 1.70 5.40 15.20
N THR A 165 1.99 5.74 16.46
CA THR A 165 1.02 5.57 17.56
C THR A 165 -0.08 6.60 17.54
N GLU A 166 0.17 7.83 17.11
CA GLU A 166 -0.86 8.86 16.97
C GLU A 166 -1.62 8.76 15.62
N SER A 167 -0.94 8.31 14.55
CA SER A 167 -1.50 8.28 13.19
C SER A 167 -2.12 6.95 12.80
N ILE A 168 -1.77 5.84 13.46
CA ILE A 168 -2.32 4.49 13.25
C ILE A 168 -3.39 4.17 14.32
N SER A 169 -3.71 5.07 15.24
CA SER A 169 -5.06 5.00 15.78
C SER A 169 -5.95 5.07 14.54
N PRO A 170 -6.59 3.97 14.10
CA PRO A 170 -7.64 4.12 13.14
C PRO A 170 -8.52 5.19 13.79
N LYS A 171 -8.71 6.32 13.10
CA LYS A 171 -9.86 7.17 13.38
C LYS A 171 -10.96 6.16 13.66
N PRO A 172 -11.48 6.11 14.88
CA PRO A 172 -12.30 4.97 15.26
C PRO A 172 -13.24 4.79 14.09
N THR A 173 -13.04 3.69 13.37
CA THR A 173 -14.07 3.22 12.43
C THR A 173 -15.26 3.33 13.33
N PRO A 174 -16.29 4.16 13.02
CA PRO A 174 -17.39 4.30 13.93
C PRO A 174 -17.70 2.87 14.24
N THR A 175 -17.40 2.45 15.45
CA THR A 175 -17.69 1.11 15.93
C THR A 175 -19.13 1.05 15.56
N LYS A 176 -19.45 0.28 14.49
CA LYS A 176 -20.82 0.11 14.08
C LYS A 176 -21.46 -0.45 15.33
N SER A 177 -21.85 0.45 16.21
CA SER A 177 -22.85 0.14 17.18
C SER A 177 -23.95 -0.41 16.29
N SER A 178 -24.25 -1.69 16.45
CA SER A 178 -25.29 -2.35 15.68
C SER A 178 -26.54 -1.49 15.86
N SER A 179 -26.68 -0.47 14.98
CA SER A 179 -27.79 0.44 15.02
C SER A 179 -28.96 -0.33 14.45
N PHE A 180 -30.04 -0.38 15.19
CA PHE A 180 -31.26 -0.96 14.68
C PHE A 180 -32.10 0.15 14.02
N TYR A 181 -32.51 -0.12 12.80
CA TYR A 181 -33.47 0.72 12.08
C TYR A 181 -34.83 0.12 12.16
N VAL A 182 -35.83 0.94 12.46
CA VAL A 182 -37.25 0.53 12.45
C VAL A 182 -37.85 0.92 11.09
N VAL A 183 -38.32 -0.07 10.34
CA VAL A 183 -38.88 0.10 9.00
C VAL A 183 -40.12 0.97 9.05
N LYS A 184 -40.18 1.98 8.21
CA LYS A 184 -41.34 2.89 8.06
C LYS A 184 -42.11 2.59 6.77
N SER A 185 -43.29 3.16 6.64
CA SER A 185 -44.07 3.07 5.39
C SER A 185 -43.27 3.65 4.21
N GLY A 186 -43.18 2.91 3.10
CA GLY A 186 -42.45 3.28 1.91
C GLY A 186 -40.96 2.90 1.90
N ASP A 187 -40.42 2.32 2.98
CA ASP A 187 -39.05 1.87 3.02
C ASP A 187 -38.83 0.60 2.18
N THR A 188 -37.64 0.56 1.56
CA THR A 188 -37.09 -0.64 0.88
C THR A 188 -35.73 -0.97 1.45
N LEU A 189 -35.30 -2.24 1.37
CA LEU A 189 -33.96 -2.62 1.79
C LEU A 189 -32.88 -1.86 1.03
N SER A 190 -33.11 -1.53 -0.25
CA SER A 190 -32.19 -0.76 -1.07
C SER A 190 -32.05 0.68 -0.57
N ALA A 191 -33.17 1.35 -0.23
CA ALA A 191 -33.15 2.69 0.30
C ALA A 191 -32.49 2.74 1.69
N ILE A 192 -32.77 1.77 2.54
CA ILE A 192 -32.11 1.64 3.85
C ILE A 192 -30.60 1.37 3.69
N ALA A 193 -30.19 0.48 2.78
CA ALA A 193 -28.81 0.18 2.52
C ALA A 193 -28.05 1.43 2.04
N SER A 194 -28.62 2.19 1.12
CA SER A 194 -28.04 3.45 0.63
C SER A 194 -27.89 4.48 1.76
N LYS A 195 -28.94 4.67 2.58
CA LYS A 195 -28.96 5.61 3.71
C LYS A 195 -27.87 5.33 4.75
N TYR A 196 -27.57 4.06 4.99
CA TYR A 196 -26.59 3.62 5.99
C TYR A 196 -25.25 3.18 5.38
N HIS A 197 -25.01 3.52 4.11
CA HIS A 197 -23.75 3.21 3.40
C HIS A 197 -23.34 1.73 3.50
N THR A 198 -24.33 0.84 3.37
CA THR A 198 -24.15 -0.61 3.39
C THR A 198 -24.79 -1.26 2.15
N THR A 199 -24.84 -2.57 2.07
CA THR A 199 -25.47 -3.30 0.96
C THR A 199 -26.70 -4.07 1.41
N VAL A 200 -27.65 -4.29 0.51
CA VAL A 200 -28.82 -5.14 0.75
C VAL A 200 -28.39 -6.53 1.23
N ALA A 201 -27.37 -7.10 0.60
CA ALA A 201 -26.83 -8.41 0.97
C ALA A 201 -26.26 -8.43 2.40
N ALA A 202 -25.60 -7.35 2.83
CA ALA A 202 -25.07 -7.23 4.19
C ALA A 202 -26.21 -7.12 5.23
N ILE A 203 -27.26 -6.32 4.94
CA ILE A 203 -28.44 -6.21 5.79
C ILE A 203 -29.14 -7.58 5.90
N LYS A 204 -29.37 -8.25 4.78
CA LYS A 204 -30.02 -9.59 4.77
C LYS A 204 -29.23 -10.57 5.63
N ARG A 205 -27.92 -10.64 5.47
CA ARG A 205 -27.02 -11.53 6.23
C ARG A 205 -27.07 -11.24 7.73
N ALA A 206 -27.04 -9.94 8.11
CA ALA A 206 -27.05 -9.52 9.51
C ALA A 206 -28.39 -9.79 10.23
N ASN A 207 -29.48 -10.01 9.45
CA ASN A 207 -30.85 -10.20 9.96
C ASN A 207 -31.43 -11.58 9.60
N GLY A 208 -30.69 -12.47 8.95
CA GLY A 208 -31.20 -13.78 8.53
C GLY A 208 -32.34 -13.71 7.50
N LEU A 209 -32.39 -12.64 6.69
CA LEU A 209 -33.44 -12.46 5.68
C LEU A 209 -33.12 -13.22 4.40
N THR A 210 -34.07 -14.05 3.95
CA THR A 210 -33.98 -14.81 2.69
C THR A 210 -34.58 -14.05 1.50
N SER A 211 -35.45 -13.07 1.74
CA SER A 211 -36.07 -12.23 0.71
C SER A 211 -35.80 -10.74 0.99
N ASP A 212 -36.17 -9.87 0.04
CA ASP A 212 -36.06 -8.42 0.18
C ASP A 212 -37.30 -7.80 0.85
N THR A 213 -38.26 -8.63 1.21
CA THR A 213 -39.51 -8.20 1.83
C THR A 213 -39.31 -7.82 3.29
N ILE A 214 -39.66 -6.59 3.63
CA ILE A 214 -39.63 -6.05 5.00
C ILE A 214 -41.00 -5.52 5.40
N ARG A 215 -41.31 -5.50 6.70
CA ARG A 215 -42.59 -5.05 7.21
C ARG A 215 -42.44 -3.75 8.00
N ILE A 216 -43.43 -2.89 7.91
CA ILE A 216 -43.49 -1.67 8.74
C ILE A 216 -43.42 -2.07 10.23
N GLY A 217 -42.56 -1.36 10.97
CA GLY A 217 -42.29 -1.66 12.38
C GLY A 217 -41.23 -2.72 12.61
N GLN A 218 -40.75 -3.42 11.57
CA GLN A 218 -39.67 -4.41 11.69
C GLN A 218 -38.37 -3.74 12.10
N ARG A 219 -37.68 -4.29 13.11
CA ARG A 219 -36.35 -3.84 13.51
C ARG A 219 -35.31 -4.55 12.67
N ILE A 220 -34.52 -3.78 11.94
CA ILE A 220 -33.45 -4.27 11.09
C ILE A 220 -32.11 -3.86 11.70
N LYS A 221 -31.26 -4.84 11.95
CA LYS A 221 -29.84 -4.62 12.34
C LYS A 221 -29.08 -4.10 11.14
N ILE A 222 -28.49 -2.94 11.29
CA ILE A 222 -27.60 -2.34 10.28
C ILE A 222 -26.16 -2.77 10.58
N PRO A 223 -25.50 -3.50 9.67
CA PRO A 223 -24.14 -4.03 9.85
C PRO A 223 -23.06 -2.97 9.65
#